data_4f3e30316b526efede06d152352f3cc1
#
_entry.id   4f3e30316b526efede06d152352f3cc1
#
_cell.length_a   1.000
_cell.length_b   1.000
_cell.length_c   1.000
_cell.angle_alpha   90.00
_cell.angle_beta   90.00
_cell.angle_gamma   90.00
#
_symmetry.space_group_name_H-M   'P 1'
#
loop_
_entity.id
_entity.type
_entity.pdbx_description
1 polymer ?
#
loop_
_entity_poly.entity_id
_entity_poly.type
_entity_poly.pdbx_seq_one_letter_code
_entity_poly.pdbx_strand_id
1 'polypeptide(L)'
;SITVSDAYEYLAFLTRDRVKNQRSRDVEYGTMASTRARKVSTLRSFYKYLTVKAKLLDVNPLQDLDVPKIPNKLPRYLTLPEAQALLSSVDGKNKERDYCILCIFLNCGLRISEIVGLNLSDIREDHIRVFGKGSKERIIYINDACAEAINQYLDVRKSIAAIDKNALFLSNRRTRMSREAVHSMVKNSLRR
;
A
#
# COMPACT_ATOMS: atom_id res chain seq x y z
N SER A 1 10.89 35.98 5.58
CA SER A 1 9.52 35.53 5.27
C SER A 1 9.53 34.74 3.97
N ILE A 2 8.82 33.62 3.92
CA ILE A 2 8.66 32.81 2.70
C ILE A 2 7.64 33.49 1.80
N THR A 3 7.94 33.53 0.50
CA THR A 3 7.12 34.11 -0.56
C THR A 3 6.61 33.04 -1.52
N VAL A 4 5.66 33.38 -2.38
CA VAL A 4 5.21 32.53 -3.48
C VAL A 4 6.39 32.21 -4.44
N SER A 5 7.31 33.14 -4.64
CA SER A 5 8.52 32.94 -5.47
C SER A 5 9.39 31.80 -4.94
N ASP A 6 9.64 31.78 -3.63
CA ASP A 6 10.43 30.70 -3.00
C ASP A 6 9.76 29.32 -3.19
N ALA A 7 8.44 29.28 -3.18
CA ALA A 7 7.68 28.07 -3.42
C ALA A 7 7.81 27.60 -4.90
N TYR A 8 7.79 28.54 -5.85
CA TYR A 8 8.00 28.20 -7.26
C TYR A 8 9.46 27.77 -7.54
N GLU A 9 10.45 28.39 -6.92
CA GLU A 9 11.85 27.93 -6.99
C GLU A 9 12.02 26.52 -6.45
N TYR A 10 11.39 26.22 -5.30
CA TYR A 10 11.37 24.85 -4.77
C TYR A 10 10.69 23.85 -5.72
N LEU A 11 9.61 24.24 -6.39
CA LEU A 11 8.96 23.38 -7.39
C LEU A 11 9.83 23.17 -8.63
N ALA A 12 10.56 24.21 -9.06
CA ALA A 12 11.53 24.12 -10.15
C ALA A 12 12.67 23.15 -9.79
N PHE A 13 13.24 23.27 -8.59
CA PHE A 13 14.22 22.32 -8.05
C PHE A 13 13.69 20.89 -8.06
N LEU A 14 12.48 20.65 -7.54
CA LEU A 14 11.85 19.33 -7.55
C LEU A 14 11.65 18.77 -8.96
N THR A 15 11.54 19.63 -9.96
CA THR A 15 11.27 19.24 -11.34
C THR A 15 12.54 18.90 -12.09
N ARG A 16 13.64 19.62 -11.87
CA ARG A 16 14.86 19.54 -12.65
C ARG A 16 16.05 18.97 -11.90
N ASP A 17 16.26 19.37 -10.66
CA ASP A 17 17.55 19.21 -9.99
C ASP A 17 17.55 18.11 -8.92
N ARG A 18 16.37 17.69 -8.45
CA ARG A 18 16.30 16.67 -7.42
C ARG A 18 16.63 15.28 -8.00
N VAL A 19 17.65 14.64 -7.47
CA VAL A 19 18.00 13.24 -7.78
C VAL A 19 16.86 12.30 -7.38
N LYS A 20 16.33 11.59 -8.36
CA LYS A 20 15.20 10.66 -8.19
C LYS A 20 15.65 9.30 -7.64
N ASN A 21 16.80 8.82 -8.11
CA ASN A 21 17.34 7.52 -7.72
C ASN A 21 18.88 7.55 -7.69
N GLN A 22 19.45 7.48 -6.49
CA GLN A 22 20.91 7.44 -6.30
C GLN A 22 21.51 6.03 -6.48
N ARG A 23 20.68 4.98 -6.58
CA ARG A 23 21.13 3.58 -6.69
C ARG A 23 21.15 3.05 -8.13
N SER A 24 20.70 3.83 -9.10
CA SER A 24 20.75 3.48 -10.52
C SER A 24 22.07 3.94 -11.14
N ARG A 25 22.59 3.20 -12.13
CA ARG A 25 23.74 3.64 -12.95
C ARG A 25 23.44 4.93 -13.71
N ASP A 26 22.17 5.12 -14.09
CA ASP A 26 21.68 6.34 -14.72
C ASP A 26 21.00 7.20 -13.66
N VAL A 27 21.55 8.39 -13.44
CA VAL A 27 20.99 9.36 -12.51
C VAL A 27 19.75 10.00 -13.14
N GLU A 28 18.57 9.63 -12.64
CA GLU A 28 17.31 10.27 -13.04
C GLU A 28 17.04 11.49 -12.15
N TYR A 29 16.76 12.62 -12.78
CA TYR A 29 16.40 13.87 -12.12
C TYR A 29 14.89 14.12 -12.13
N GLY A 30 14.47 14.95 -11.19
CA GLY A 30 13.08 15.39 -11.07
C GLY A 30 12.14 14.42 -10.37
N THR A 31 11.00 14.92 -9.93
CA THR A 31 9.95 14.16 -9.27
C THR A 31 8.69 14.08 -10.12
N MET A 32 7.88 13.04 -9.93
CA MET A 32 6.60 12.90 -10.62
C MET A 32 5.65 14.08 -10.27
N ALA A 33 4.78 14.45 -11.20
CA ALA A 33 3.77 15.50 -11.00
C ALA A 33 2.90 15.24 -9.75
N SER A 34 2.53 13.98 -9.49
CA SER A 34 1.79 13.60 -8.28
C SER A 34 2.56 13.87 -6.98
N THR A 35 3.87 13.66 -6.99
CA THR A 35 4.73 13.95 -5.83
C THR A 35 4.82 15.46 -5.61
N ARG A 36 4.97 16.25 -6.70
CA ARG A 36 4.99 17.72 -6.62
C ARG A 36 3.66 18.26 -6.10
N ALA A 37 2.54 17.80 -6.65
CA ALA A 37 1.21 18.21 -6.21
C ALA A 37 0.97 17.92 -4.72
N ARG A 38 1.40 16.73 -4.23
CA ARG A 38 1.32 16.40 -2.80
C ARG A 38 2.14 17.34 -1.93
N LYS A 39 3.36 17.71 -2.38
CA LYS A 39 4.21 18.66 -1.64
C LYS A 39 3.60 20.06 -1.60
N VAL A 40 3.03 20.54 -2.71
CA VAL A 40 2.29 21.80 -2.75
C VAL A 40 1.09 21.78 -1.78
N SER A 41 0.30 20.70 -1.81
CA SER A 41 -0.83 20.53 -0.88
C SER A 41 -0.38 20.54 0.58
N THR A 42 0.75 19.93 0.89
CA THR A 42 1.33 19.95 2.25
C THR A 42 1.71 21.37 2.67
N LEU A 43 2.42 22.11 1.81
CA LEU A 43 2.79 23.51 2.08
C LEU A 43 1.56 24.40 2.28
N ARG A 44 0.57 24.31 1.38
CA ARG A 44 -0.68 25.08 1.50
C ARG A 44 -1.42 24.76 2.81
N SER A 45 -1.51 23.49 3.18
CA SER A 45 -2.15 23.05 4.42
C SER A 45 -1.40 23.56 5.66
N PHE A 46 -0.08 23.54 5.63
CA PHE A 46 0.76 24.04 6.71
C PHE A 46 0.55 25.56 6.92
N TYR A 47 0.65 26.36 5.85
CA TYR A 47 0.45 27.80 5.95
C TYR A 47 -1.00 28.17 6.30
N LYS A 48 -1.98 27.42 5.79
CA LYS A 48 -3.38 27.58 6.23
C LYS A 48 -3.53 27.31 7.73
N TYR A 49 -2.85 26.30 8.27
CA TYR A 49 -2.85 26.03 9.71
C TYR A 49 -2.24 27.19 10.49
N LEU A 50 -1.08 27.71 10.07
CA LEU A 50 -0.42 28.86 10.73
C LEU A 50 -1.30 30.12 10.75
N THR A 51 -2.05 30.37 9.68
CA THR A 51 -2.91 31.54 9.55
C THR A 51 -4.24 31.37 10.31
N VAL A 52 -4.93 30.22 10.10
CA VAL A 52 -6.32 30.06 10.57
C VAL A 52 -6.39 29.49 11.99
N LYS A 53 -5.51 28.51 12.31
CA LYS A 53 -5.57 27.80 13.60
C LYS A 53 -4.60 28.35 14.61
N ALA A 54 -3.33 28.42 14.25
CA ALA A 54 -2.28 28.89 15.16
C ALA A 54 -2.25 30.43 15.29
N LYS A 55 -2.83 31.16 14.33
CA LYS A 55 -2.84 32.63 14.31
C LYS A 55 -1.45 33.26 14.47
N LEU A 56 -0.43 32.60 13.91
CA LEU A 56 0.94 33.06 13.91
C LEU A 56 1.29 33.94 12.70
N LEU A 57 0.43 33.94 11.69
CA LEU A 57 0.53 34.72 10.47
C LEU A 57 -0.83 35.38 10.19
N ASP A 58 -0.81 36.65 9.79
CA ASP A 58 -2.04 37.39 9.42
C ASP A 58 -2.53 36.95 8.03
N VAL A 59 -1.61 36.67 7.11
CA VAL A 59 -1.92 36.29 5.72
C VAL A 59 -1.16 35.00 5.34
N ASN A 60 -1.84 34.14 4.60
CA ASN A 60 -1.21 32.95 4.04
C ASN A 60 -0.36 33.32 2.81
N PRO A 61 0.98 33.24 2.87
CA PRO A 61 1.84 33.64 1.74
C PRO A 61 1.74 32.69 0.53
N LEU A 62 1.15 31.51 0.68
CA LEU A 62 1.01 30.50 -0.38
C LEU A 62 -0.44 30.26 -0.77
N GLN A 63 -1.33 31.23 -0.52
CA GLN A 63 -2.76 31.11 -0.84
C GLN A 63 -2.97 30.85 -2.34
N ASP A 64 -2.25 31.58 -3.17
CA ASP A 64 -2.39 31.58 -4.63
C ASP A 64 -1.40 30.63 -5.34
N LEU A 65 -0.70 29.79 -4.57
CA LEU A 65 0.23 28.81 -5.16
C LEU A 65 -0.54 27.74 -5.93
N ASP A 66 -0.30 27.67 -7.25
CA ASP A 66 -0.94 26.66 -8.11
C ASP A 66 -0.52 25.23 -7.80
N VAL A 67 -1.50 24.34 -7.79
CA VAL A 67 -1.24 22.88 -7.67
C VAL A 67 -1.02 22.30 -9.06
N PRO A 68 0.10 21.62 -9.33
CA PRO A 68 0.31 20.95 -10.60
C PRO A 68 -0.85 20.01 -10.95
N LYS A 69 -1.44 20.18 -12.14
CA LYS A 69 -2.50 19.29 -12.63
C LYS A 69 -1.95 17.88 -12.81
N ILE A 70 -2.63 16.91 -12.23
CA ILE A 70 -2.30 15.49 -12.39
C ILE A 70 -3.34 14.92 -13.36
N PRO A 71 -2.91 14.31 -14.49
CA PRO A 71 -3.84 13.59 -15.34
C PRO A 71 -4.52 12.45 -14.56
N ASN A 72 -5.84 12.41 -14.60
CA ASN A 72 -6.59 11.29 -14.03
C ASN A 72 -6.33 10.05 -14.90
N LYS A 73 -5.49 9.14 -14.38
CA LYS A 73 -5.32 7.82 -14.98
C LYS A 73 -6.39 6.90 -14.41
N LEU A 74 -7.15 6.26 -15.27
CA LEU A 74 -8.06 5.20 -14.84
C LEU A 74 -7.25 4.09 -14.14
N PRO A 75 -7.71 3.60 -12.99
CA PRO A 75 -7.08 2.45 -12.34
C PRO A 75 -7.07 1.25 -13.29
N ARG A 76 -5.94 0.54 -13.37
CA ARG A 76 -5.88 -0.77 -14.01
C ARG A 76 -6.41 -1.80 -13.03
N TYR A 77 -7.33 -2.62 -13.47
CA TYR A 77 -7.89 -3.76 -12.74
C TYR A 77 -7.65 -5.04 -13.53
N LEU A 78 -7.68 -6.17 -12.84
CA LEU A 78 -7.63 -7.49 -13.48
C LEU A 78 -9.04 -7.85 -13.95
N THR A 79 -9.15 -8.33 -15.18
CA THR A 79 -10.36 -9.00 -15.64
C THR A 79 -10.52 -10.36 -14.95
N LEU A 80 -11.70 -10.96 -15.01
CA LEU A 80 -11.92 -12.28 -14.42
C LEU A 80 -10.96 -13.37 -14.96
N PRO A 81 -10.74 -13.48 -16.30
CA PRO A 81 -9.75 -14.42 -16.81
C PRO A 81 -8.33 -14.15 -16.32
N GLU A 82 -7.91 -12.89 -16.21
CA GLU A 82 -6.58 -12.53 -15.69
C GLU A 82 -6.44 -12.88 -14.21
N ALA A 83 -7.50 -12.67 -13.41
CA ALA A 83 -7.51 -13.05 -12.00
C ALA A 83 -7.44 -14.58 -11.83
N GLN A 84 -8.14 -15.34 -12.66
CA GLN A 84 -8.06 -16.81 -12.65
C GLN A 84 -6.69 -17.30 -13.11
N ALA A 85 -6.11 -16.71 -14.15
CA ALA A 85 -4.75 -17.02 -14.59
C ALA A 85 -3.71 -16.72 -13.50
N LEU A 86 -3.85 -15.59 -12.80
CA LEU A 86 -2.99 -15.22 -11.67
C LEU A 86 -3.04 -16.27 -10.56
N LEU A 87 -4.23 -16.72 -10.16
CA LEU A 87 -4.38 -17.76 -9.14
C LEU A 87 -3.78 -19.10 -9.59
N SER A 88 -3.98 -19.48 -10.85
CA SER A 88 -3.45 -20.73 -11.42
C SER A 88 -1.93 -20.72 -11.59
N SER A 89 -1.31 -19.54 -11.65
CA SER A 89 0.14 -19.38 -11.80
C SER A 89 0.93 -19.59 -10.50
N VAL A 90 0.23 -19.73 -9.37
CA VAL A 90 0.88 -19.84 -8.06
C VAL A 90 1.50 -21.22 -7.88
N ASP A 91 2.81 -21.24 -7.69
CA ASP A 91 3.59 -22.46 -7.53
C ASP A 91 4.68 -22.31 -6.45
N GLY A 92 5.45 -23.39 -6.25
CA GLY A 92 6.62 -23.41 -5.40
C GLY A 92 6.33 -23.70 -3.92
N LYS A 93 7.35 -23.54 -3.08
CA LYS A 93 7.36 -23.97 -1.67
C LYS A 93 6.29 -23.35 -0.79
N ASN A 94 5.84 -22.15 -1.13
CA ASN A 94 4.88 -21.39 -0.33
C ASN A 94 3.53 -21.21 -1.07
N LYS A 95 3.21 -22.14 -1.97
CA LYS A 95 2.04 -22.01 -2.85
C LYS A 95 0.74 -21.81 -2.08
N GLU A 96 0.50 -22.54 -1.01
CA GLU A 96 -0.74 -22.44 -0.23
C GLU A 96 -0.87 -21.06 0.43
N ARG A 97 0.22 -20.53 0.96
CA ARG A 97 0.28 -19.18 1.54
C ARG A 97 0.00 -18.10 0.48
N ASP A 98 0.73 -18.17 -0.64
CA ASP A 98 0.70 -17.14 -1.67
C ASP A 98 -0.66 -17.16 -2.39
N TYR A 99 -1.22 -18.34 -2.63
CA TYR A 99 -2.57 -18.54 -3.15
C TYR A 99 -3.63 -17.96 -2.19
N CYS A 100 -3.55 -18.28 -0.91
CA CYS A 100 -4.46 -17.73 0.11
C CYS A 100 -4.41 -16.20 0.16
N ILE A 101 -3.22 -15.59 0.12
CA ILE A 101 -3.07 -14.13 0.10
C ILE A 101 -3.76 -13.54 -1.14
N LEU A 102 -3.56 -14.12 -2.32
CA LEU A 102 -4.18 -13.65 -3.56
C LEU A 102 -5.70 -13.83 -3.54
N CYS A 103 -6.21 -14.96 -3.02
CA CYS A 103 -7.66 -15.17 -2.84
C CYS A 103 -8.26 -14.09 -1.95
N ILE A 104 -7.65 -13.77 -0.82
CA ILE A 104 -8.12 -12.71 0.07
C ILE A 104 -8.06 -11.34 -0.61
N PHE A 105 -7.01 -11.03 -1.37
CA PHE A 105 -6.96 -9.77 -2.12
C PHE A 105 -8.10 -9.66 -3.13
N LEU A 106 -8.35 -10.70 -3.91
CA LEU A 106 -9.34 -10.69 -4.99
C LEU A 106 -10.78 -10.70 -4.47
N ASN A 107 -11.06 -11.44 -3.39
CA ASN A 107 -12.42 -11.56 -2.86
C ASN A 107 -12.77 -10.49 -1.81
N CYS A 108 -11.80 -10.09 -0.97
CA CYS A 108 -12.07 -9.23 0.17
C CYS A 108 -11.58 -7.80 -0.01
N GLY A 109 -10.75 -7.51 -1.01
CA GLY A 109 -10.24 -6.16 -1.28
C GLY A 109 -9.44 -5.55 -0.13
N LEU A 110 -8.75 -6.37 0.67
CA LEU A 110 -7.93 -5.89 1.77
C LEU A 110 -6.73 -5.08 1.29
N ARG A 111 -6.31 -4.10 2.08
CA ARG A 111 -5.02 -3.43 1.85
C ARG A 111 -3.86 -4.32 2.26
N ILE A 112 -2.69 -4.14 1.63
CA ILE A 112 -1.47 -4.90 2.01
C ILE A 112 -1.18 -4.81 3.52
N SER A 113 -1.34 -3.61 4.11
CA SER A 113 -1.15 -3.41 5.54
C SER A 113 -2.13 -4.20 6.41
N GLU A 114 -3.34 -4.41 5.93
CA GLU A 114 -4.36 -5.21 6.61
C GLU A 114 -4.03 -6.69 6.50
N ILE A 115 -3.65 -7.18 5.31
CA ILE A 115 -3.20 -8.57 5.10
C ILE A 115 -2.05 -8.94 6.05
N VAL A 116 -0.99 -8.13 6.09
CA VAL A 116 0.17 -8.45 6.95
C VAL A 116 -0.14 -8.30 8.43
N GLY A 117 -1.18 -7.52 8.77
CA GLY A 117 -1.65 -7.33 10.14
C GLY A 117 -2.51 -8.48 10.67
N LEU A 118 -3.06 -9.35 9.82
CA LEU A 118 -3.93 -10.44 10.23
C LEU A 118 -3.26 -11.40 11.20
N ASN A 119 -4.00 -11.77 12.22
CA ASN A 119 -3.67 -12.82 13.18
C ASN A 119 -4.53 -14.07 12.93
N LEU A 120 -4.10 -15.20 13.47
CA LEU A 120 -4.92 -16.43 13.47
C LEU A 120 -6.28 -16.19 14.14
N SER A 121 -6.31 -15.39 15.20
CA SER A 121 -7.55 -15.05 15.93
C SER A 121 -8.51 -14.16 15.14
N ASP A 122 -8.10 -13.58 14.01
CA ASP A 122 -8.95 -12.73 13.19
C ASP A 122 -9.73 -13.50 12.12
N ILE A 123 -9.41 -14.78 11.95
CA ILE A 123 -10.08 -15.69 11.02
C ILE A 123 -11.22 -16.40 11.73
N ARG A 124 -12.40 -16.36 11.11
CA ARG A 124 -13.58 -17.12 11.50
C ARG A 124 -14.05 -17.96 10.31
N GLU A 125 -15.00 -18.82 10.56
CA GLU A 125 -15.52 -19.76 9.56
C GLU A 125 -16.09 -19.04 8.33
N ASP A 126 -16.83 -17.96 8.54
CA ASP A 126 -17.55 -17.21 7.51
C ASP A 126 -17.02 -15.79 7.27
N HIS A 127 -16.05 -15.31 8.07
CA HIS A 127 -15.58 -13.93 7.96
C HIS A 127 -14.15 -13.71 8.47
N ILE A 128 -13.57 -12.60 8.04
CA ILE A 128 -12.30 -12.06 8.52
C ILE A 128 -12.56 -10.75 9.28
N ARG A 129 -12.02 -10.65 10.49
CA ARG A 129 -12.00 -9.41 11.26
C ARG A 129 -10.80 -8.58 10.88
N VAL A 130 -11.01 -7.33 10.45
CA VAL A 130 -9.98 -6.47 9.93
C VAL A 130 -9.94 -5.14 10.67
N PHE A 131 -8.75 -4.71 11.07
CA PHE A 131 -8.52 -3.42 11.71
C PHE A 131 -8.00 -2.42 10.67
N GLY A 132 -8.77 -1.36 10.44
CA GLY A 132 -8.45 -0.27 9.52
C GLY A 132 -7.76 0.93 10.17
N LYS A 133 -7.68 2.04 9.44
CA LYS A 133 -7.13 3.31 9.93
C LYS A 133 -7.91 3.79 11.17
N GLY A 134 -7.16 4.13 12.23
CA GLY A 134 -7.74 4.58 13.51
C GLY A 134 -8.31 3.45 14.35
N SER A 135 -7.79 2.22 14.19
CA SER A 135 -8.22 1.01 14.92
C SER A 135 -9.71 0.68 14.76
N LYS A 136 -10.34 1.17 13.69
CA LYS A 136 -11.73 0.80 13.38
C LYS A 136 -11.77 -0.63 12.89
N GLU A 137 -12.51 -1.45 13.63
CA GLU A 137 -12.78 -2.84 13.27
C GLU A 137 -13.89 -2.91 12.22
N ARG A 138 -13.73 -3.84 11.25
CA ARG A 138 -14.77 -4.23 10.31
C ARG A 138 -14.74 -5.73 10.07
N ILE A 139 -15.88 -6.30 9.81
CA ILE A 139 -16.06 -7.69 9.42
C ILE A 139 -16.19 -7.76 7.91
N ILE A 140 -15.50 -8.71 7.30
CA ILE A 140 -15.57 -9.00 5.86
C ILE A 140 -15.96 -10.46 5.72
N TYR A 141 -17.15 -10.71 5.19
CA TYR A 141 -17.60 -12.07 4.88
C TYR A 141 -16.80 -12.63 3.70
N ILE A 142 -16.50 -13.91 3.76
CA ILE A 142 -15.71 -14.62 2.75
C ILE A 142 -16.61 -15.64 2.05
N ASN A 143 -16.30 -15.91 0.78
CA ASN A 143 -16.94 -16.98 0.03
C ASN A 143 -16.21 -18.32 0.24
N ASP A 144 -16.85 -19.41 -0.19
CA ASP A 144 -16.35 -20.79 0.01
C ASP A 144 -14.93 -20.97 -0.55
N ALA A 145 -14.63 -20.40 -1.74
CA ALA A 145 -13.31 -20.49 -2.34
C ALA A 145 -12.23 -19.80 -1.49
N CYS A 146 -12.57 -18.67 -0.86
CA CYS A 146 -11.65 -17.97 0.03
C CYS A 146 -11.48 -18.73 1.36
N ALA A 147 -12.57 -19.29 1.90
CA ALA A 147 -12.55 -20.12 3.11
C ALA A 147 -11.69 -21.37 2.89
N GLU A 148 -11.84 -22.05 1.75
CA GLU A 148 -11.04 -23.21 1.39
C GLU A 148 -9.56 -22.87 1.27
N ALA A 149 -9.21 -21.78 0.58
CA ALA A 149 -7.83 -21.31 0.46
C ALA A 149 -7.19 -20.99 1.82
N ILE A 150 -7.96 -20.41 2.74
CA ILE A 150 -7.51 -20.14 4.11
C ILE A 150 -7.27 -21.45 4.85
N ASN A 151 -8.19 -22.42 4.80
CA ASN A 151 -8.07 -23.69 5.47
C ASN A 151 -6.86 -24.49 4.97
N GLN A 152 -6.66 -24.58 3.66
CA GLN A 152 -5.48 -25.22 3.07
C GLN A 152 -4.16 -24.60 3.58
N TYR A 153 -4.11 -23.28 3.65
CA TYR A 153 -2.93 -22.62 4.21
C TYR A 153 -2.78 -22.85 5.72
N LEU A 154 -3.88 -22.82 6.49
CA LEU A 154 -3.83 -23.08 7.93
C LEU A 154 -3.30 -24.46 8.25
N ASP A 155 -3.59 -25.49 7.44
CA ASP A 155 -3.07 -26.83 7.63
C ASP A 155 -1.54 -26.87 7.44
N VAL A 156 -1.03 -26.22 6.41
CA VAL A 156 0.43 -26.05 6.22
C VAL A 156 1.03 -25.21 7.34
N ARG A 157 0.33 -24.13 7.75
CA ARG A 157 0.78 -23.20 8.78
C ARG A 157 0.97 -23.89 10.15
N LYS A 158 0.14 -24.87 10.49
CA LYS A 158 0.24 -25.66 11.74
C LYS A 158 1.57 -26.39 11.87
N SER A 159 2.14 -26.85 10.76
CA SER A 159 3.42 -27.58 10.73
C SER A 159 4.66 -26.66 10.86
N ILE A 160 4.49 -25.34 10.74
CA ILE A 160 5.59 -24.38 10.78
C ILE A 160 5.87 -23.98 12.23
N ALA A 161 7.11 -24.23 12.72
CA ALA A 161 7.57 -23.72 14.02
C ALA A 161 7.72 -22.17 13.98
N ALA A 162 6.61 -21.47 14.10
CA ALA A 162 6.55 -20.02 13.95
C ALA A 162 7.23 -19.29 15.12
N ILE A 163 7.99 -18.25 14.79
CA ILE A 163 8.54 -17.29 15.76
C ILE A 163 7.41 -16.34 16.20
N ASP A 164 6.69 -15.73 15.24
CA ASP A 164 5.45 -14.99 15.53
C ASP A 164 4.28 -15.98 15.49
N LYS A 165 3.88 -16.47 16.66
CA LYS A 165 2.81 -17.47 16.80
C LYS A 165 1.43 -16.91 16.42
N ASN A 166 1.23 -15.61 16.56
CA ASN A 166 -0.07 -14.97 16.33
C ASN A 166 -0.29 -14.62 14.85
N ALA A 167 0.78 -14.31 14.11
CA ALA A 167 0.66 -13.90 12.71
C ALA A 167 -0.03 -14.97 11.86
N LEU A 168 -1.00 -14.57 11.05
CA LEU A 168 -1.59 -15.46 10.05
C LEU A 168 -0.54 -15.82 9.00
N PHE A 169 0.05 -14.85 8.33
CA PHE A 169 1.01 -15.07 7.23
C PHE A 169 2.46 -15.00 7.70
N LEU A 170 3.21 -16.06 7.42
CA LEU A 170 4.62 -16.18 7.79
C LEU A 170 5.55 -16.02 6.59
N SER A 171 6.64 -15.32 6.83
CA SER A 171 7.79 -15.27 5.92
C SER A 171 8.60 -16.59 5.97
N ASN A 172 9.55 -16.77 5.04
CA ASN A 172 10.49 -17.89 5.09
C ASN A 172 11.36 -17.92 6.37
N ARG A 173 11.43 -16.77 7.07
CA ARG A 173 12.10 -16.67 8.38
C ARG A 173 11.19 -17.03 9.55
N ARG A 174 9.97 -17.50 9.29
CA ARG A 174 8.97 -17.92 10.29
C ARG A 174 8.47 -16.76 11.19
N THR A 175 8.68 -15.53 10.76
CA THR A 175 8.14 -14.30 11.35
C THR A 175 6.99 -13.79 10.48
N ARG A 176 6.21 -12.84 11.00
CA ARG A 176 5.17 -12.14 10.23
C ARG A 176 5.73 -11.61 8.90
N MET A 177 4.98 -11.78 7.83
CA MET A 177 5.33 -11.20 6.53
C MET A 177 5.35 -9.68 6.59
N SER A 178 6.33 -9.07 5.90
CA SER A 178 6.35 -7.61 5.71
C SER A 178 5.52 -7.20 4.49
N ARG A 179 5.15 -5.93 4.42
CA ARG A 179 4.46 -5.35 3.24
C ARG A 179 5.28 -5.51 1.96
N GLU A 180 6.59 -5.33 2.07
CA GLU A 180 7.54 -5.47 0.96
C GLU A 180 7.57 -6.92 0.45
N ALA A 181 7.52 -7.91 1.36
CA ALA A 181 7.48 -9.33 0.99
C ALA A 181 6.19 -9.66 0.24
N VAL A 182 5.03 -9.22 0.72
CA VAL A 182 3.74 -9.42 0.04
C VAL A 182 3.73 -8.70 -1.31
N HIS A 183 4.17 -7.44 -1.37
CA HIS A 183 4.25 -6.69 -2.63
C HIS A 183 5.15 -7.39 -3.66
N SER A 184 6.31 -7.89 -3.24
CA SER A 184 7.22 -8.62 -4.12
C SER A 184 6.62 -9.94 -4.60
N MET A 185 5.93 -10.66 -3.74
CA MET A 185 5.21 -11.90 -4.09
C MET A 185 4.17 -11.62 -5.16
N VAL A 186 3.25 -10.67 -4.93
CA VAL A 186 2.20 -10.30 -5.92
C VAL A 186 2.82 -9.85 -7.25
N LYS A 187 3.86 -9.00 -7.20
CA LYS A 187 4.55 -8.53 -8.41
C LYS A 187 5.19 -9.67 -9.21
N ASN A 188 5.74 -10.67 -8.54
CA ASN A 188 6.34 -11.82 -9.21
C ASN A 188 5.26 -12.73 -9.82
N SER A 189 4.14 -12.94 -9.14
CA SER A 189 3.01 -13.70 -9.68
C SER A 189 2.37 -13.04 -10.93
N LEU A 190 2.31 -11.69 -10.97
CA LEU A 190 1.81 -10.94 -12.13
C LEU A 190 2.76 -10.91 -13.34
N ARG A 191 4.00 -11.41 -13.22
CA ARG A 191 4.99 -11.43 -14.30
C ARG A 191 5.11 -12.80 -14.98
N ARG A 192 4.43 -13.79 -14.45
CA ARG A 192 4.36 -15.15 -14.99
C ARG A 192 3.22 -15.28 -15.97
#